data_933f5a175a82c3775ce53a53990762db
#
_entry.id   933f5a175a82c3775ce53a53990762db
#
_cell.length_a   1.000
_cell.length_b   1.000
_cell.length_c   1.000
_cell.angle_alpha   90.00
_cell.angle_beta   90.00
_cell.angle_gamma   90.00
#
_symmetry.space_group_name_H-M   'P 1'
#
loop_
_entity.id
_entity.type
_entity.pdbx_description
1 polymer ?
#
loop_
_entity_poly.entity_id
_entity_poly.type
_entity_poly.pdbx_seq_one_letter_code
_entity_poly.pdbx_strand_id
1 'polypeptide(L)'
;MPFITAASHRLEYALLNPHHTAAPWLVFLHEGLGSVAMWKDFPLKLCAATGCRGLVYSRHGYGKSDPLTAPRRADFMHDEARHALPELLDQLHIANPVLFGHSDGASIALLHAGLTSRPVAALVAMAPHVMVEDISIASIEAASVAWETTDLRERLRPYHDDPDSAFRGWNDIWLHPDFRSWNIEDCLPGIRCPVLAIQGVDDEYGTIDQIDRIARGAVNAEVELLKLADCRHSPHKDQPEAVIAAVQRFIARLP
;
A
#
# COMPACT_ATOMS: atom_id res chain seq x y z
N MET A 1 -19.63 1.10 7.67
CA MET A 1 -18.94 0.63 6.46
C MET A 1 -19.26 -0.83 6.25
N PRO A 2 -19.30 -1.36 5.02
CA PRO A 2 -19.48 -2.78 4.77
C PRO A 2 -18.23 -3.59 5.14
N PHE A 3 -18.46 -4.91 5.27
CA PHE A 3 -17.41 -5.89 5.56
C PHE A 3 -17.49 -7.02 4.53
N ILE A 4 -16.35 -7.64 4.28
CA ILE A 4 -16.19 -8.81 3.41
C ILE A 4 -15.24 -9.79 4.10
N THR A 5 -15.41 -11.09 3.87
CA THR A 5 -14.49 -12.08 4.40
C THR A 5 -13.49 -12.48 3.32
N ALA A 6 -12.19 -12.27 3.56
CA ALA A 6 -11.12 -12.74 2.70
C ALA A 6 -9.98 -13.30 3.55
N ALA A 7 -9.34 -14.38 3.09
CA ALA A 7 -8.32 -15.14 3.83
C ALA A 7 -8.79 -15.51 5.26
N SER A 8 -10.07 -15.87 5.40
CA SER A 8 -10.72 -16.23 6.68
C SER A 8 -10.87 -15.08 7.68
N HIS A 9 -10.64 -13.83 7.31
CA HIS A 9 -10.78 -12.65 8.15
C HIS A 9 -11.84 -11.71 7.60
N ARG A 10 -12.58 -11.05 8.49
CA ARG A 10 -13.55 -10.00 8.18
C ARG A 10 -12.78 -8.70 7.95
N LEU A 11 -12.86 -8.16 6.74
CA LEU A 11 -12.17 -6.95 6.32
C LEU A 11 -13.16 -5.81 6.11
N GLU A 12 -12.86 -4.64 6.67
CA GLU A 12 -13.56 -3.39 6.40
C GLU A 12 -13.23 -2.89 4.99
N TYR A 13 -14.24 -2.43 4.25
CA TYR A 13 -13.99 -1.81 2.95
C TYR A 13 -14.97 -0.67 2.63
N ALA A 14 -14.64 0.12 1.62
CA ALA A 14 -15.49 1.15 1.02
C ALA A 14 -15.37 1.11 -0.49
N LEU A 15 -16.52 1.29 -1.18
CA LEU A 15 -16.58 1.46 -2.63
C LEU A 15 -16.83 2.92 -2.97
N LEU A 16 -16.05 3.46 -3.90
CA LEU A 16 -16.17 4.82 -4.43
C LEU A 16 -16.64 4.75 -5.87
N ASN A 17 -17.62 5.58 -6.23
CA ASN A 17 -18.20 5.65 -7.58
C ASN A 17 -18.60 4.26 -8.17
N PRO A 18 -19.24 3.36 -7.40
CA PRO A 18 -19.49 1.97 -7.84
C PRO A 18 -20.43 1.89 -9.05
N HIS A 19 -21.20 2.96 -9.32
CA HIS A 19 -22.15 3.04 -10.43
C HIS A 19 -21.51 3.39 -11.78
N HIS A 20 -20.24 3.73 -11.82
CA HIS A 20 -19.49 4.01 -13.06
C HIS A 20 -18.99 2.70 -13.68
N THR A 21 -19.92 1.84 -14.13
CA THR A 21 -19.67 0.44 -14.49
C THR A 21 -18.60 0.22 -15.58
N ALA A 22 -18.40 1.17 -16.48
CA ALA A 22 -17.38 1.11 -17.55
C ALA A 22 -16.00 1.62 -17.11
N ALA A 23 -15.89 2.27 -15.94
CA ALA A 23 -14.64 2.82 -15.48
C ALA A 23 -13.73 1.75 -14.84
N PRO A 24 -12.39 1.86 -14.97
CA PRO A 24 -11.46 0.96 -14.29
C PRO A 24 -11.57 1.09 -12.77
N TRP A 25 -11.08 0.07 -12.05
CA TRP A 25 -10.99 0.08 -10.60
C TRP A 25 -9.61 0.57 -10.14
N LEU A 26 -9.58 1.54 -9.24
CA LEU A 26 -8.45 1.84 -8.38
C LEU A 26 -8.63 1.07 -7.06
N VAL A 27 -7.67 0.21 -6.72
CA VAL A 27 -7.66 -0.55 -5.47
C VAL A 27 -6.57 0.01 -4.57
N PHE A 28 -6.96 0.57 -3.43
CA PHE A 28 -6.07 1.25 -2.51
C PHE A 28 -5.58 0.31 -1.41
N LEU A 29 -4.27 0.10 -1.37
CA LEU A 29 -3.56 -0.68 -0.36
C LEU A 29 -2.80 0.28 0.56
N HIS A 30 -3.18 0.30 1.83
CA HIS A 30 -2.65 1.26 2.81
C HIS A 30 -1.27 0.87 3.36
N GLU A 31 -0.60 1.86 3.96
CA GLU A 31 0.67 1.75 4.68
C GLU A 31 0.59 0.89 5.95
N GLY A 32 1.73 0.76 6.67
CA GLY A 32 1.88 -0.07 7.86
C GLY A 32 0.92 0.25 9.01
N LEU A 33 0.53 1.52 9.18
CA LEU A 33 -0.46 1.96 10.17
C LEU A 33 -1.74 2.50 9.53
N GLY A 34 -1.96 2.19 8.26
CA GLY A 34 -3.10 2.69 7.51
C GLY A 34 -4.41 1.94 7.78
N SER A 35 -5.48 2.52 7.27
CA SER A 35 -6.84 1.97 7.28
C SER A 35 -7.69 2.70 6.25
N VAL A 36 -8.93 2.24 6.02
CA VAL A 36 -9.91 2.99 5.21
C VAL A 36 -10.03 4.44 5.69
N ALA A 37 -10.12 4.64 7.00
CA ALA A 37 -10.28 5.98 7.59
C ALA A 37 -9.00 6.84 7.49
N MET A 38 -7.81 6.22 7.51
CA MET A 38 -6.53 6.92 7.48
C MET A 38 -6.24 7.56 6.11
N TRP A 39 -6.77 7.03 5.02
CA TRP A 39 -6.70 7.63 3.70
C TRP A 39 -7.41 8.98 3.60
N LYS A 40 -8.34 9.28 4.51
CA LYS A 40 -9.19 10.48 4.51
C LYS A 40 -9.92 10.62 3.17
N ASP A 41 -9.85 11.80 2.54
CA ASP A 41 -10.53 12.13 1.27
C ASP A 41 -9.68 11.87 0.01
N PHE A 42 -8.41 11.47 0.17
CA PHE A 42 -7.50 11.27 -0.97
C PHE A 42 -8.03 10.27 -2.00
N PRO A 43 -8.54 9.07 -1.64
CA PRO A 43 -9.09 8.14 -2.63
C PRO A 43 -10.28 8.73 -3.41
N LEU A 44 -11.14 9.49 -2.73
CA LEU A 44 -12.28 10.12 -3.38
C LEU A 44 -11.83 11.20 -4.38
N LYS A 45 -10.86 12.02 -4.02
CA LYS A 45 -10.26 13.04 -4.89
C LYS A 45 -9.59 12.41 -6.12
N LEU A 46 -8.83 11.33 -5.90
CA LEU A 46 -8.16 10.63 -6.99
C LEU A 46 -9.15 9.95 -7.95
N CYS A 47 -10.17 9.27 -7.41
CA CYS A 47 -11.25 8.69 -8.23
C CYS A 47 -12.01 9.76 -9.03
N ALA A 48 -12.28 10.93 -8.43
CA ALA A 48 -12.93 12.03 -9.12
C ALA A 48 -12.06 12.58 -10.26
N ALA A 49 -10.75 12.76 -10.03
CA ALA A 49 -9.82 13.27 -11.03
C ALA A 49 -9.59 12.30 -12.20
N THR A 50 -9.61 11.00 -11.94
CA THR A 50 -9.35 9.95 -12.95
C THR A 50 -10.61 9.38 -13.60
N GLY A 51 -11.79 9.65 -13.04
CA GLY A 51 -13.04 9.03 -13.46
C GLY A 51 -13.17 7.56 -13.04
N CYS A 52 -12.25 7.03 -12.26
CA CYS A 52 -12.21 5.63 -11.84
C CYS A 52 -13.21 5.32 -10.73
N ARG A 53 -13.55 4.02 -10.62
CA ARG A 53 -14.15 3.45 -9.41
C ARG A 53 -13.06 3.22 -8.38
N GLY A 54 -13.39 3.24 -7.08
CA GLY A 54 -12.42 2.97 -6.02
C GLY A 54 -12.85 1.82 -5.11
N LEU A 55 -11.90 0.98 -4.74
CA LEU A 55 -11.98 0.07 -3.60
C LEU A 55 -10.92 0.49 -2.60
N VAL A 56 -11.35 0.83 -1.39
CA VAL A 56 -10.46 1.08 -0.24
C VAL A 56 -10.78 0.03 0.81
N TYR A 57 -9.77 -0.65 1.35
CA TYR A 57 -10.00 -1.64 2.40
C TYR A 57 -8.94 -1.55 3.49
N SER A 58 -9.31 -1.98 4.69
CA SER A 58 -8.37 -2.15 5.80
C SER A 58 -7.93 -3.61 5.85
N ARG A 59 -6.61 -3.85 5.79
CA ARG A 59 -6.04 -5.20 5.89
C ARG A 59 -6.32 -5.81 7.27
N HIS A 60 -6.22 -7.13 7.40
CA HIS A 60 -6.30 -7.83 8.67
C HIS A 60 -5.35 -7.22 9.71
N GLY A 61 -5.87 -6.92 10.89
CA GLY A 61 -5.17 -6.23 11.97
C GLY A 61 -5.30 -4.69 11.95
N TYR A 62 -6.02 -4.10 10.99
CA TYR A 62 -6.12 -2.65 10.83
C TYR A 62 -7.56 -2.17 10.69
N GLY A 63 -7.76 -0.88 10.98
CA GLY A 63 -9.07 -0.25 10.82
C GLY A 63 -10.13 -0.89 11.70
N LYS A 64 -11.25 -1.29 11.09
CA LYS A 64 -12.33 -2.07 11.70
C LYS A 64 -12.36 -3.52 11.25
N SER A 65 -11.30 -3.95 10.56
CA SER A 65 -11.08 -5.36 10.22
C SER A 65 -10.77 -6.17 11.48
N ASP A 66 -10.90 -7.49 11.38
CA ASP A 66 -10.56 -8.36 12.51
C ASP A 66 -9.14 -8.08 13.01
N PRO A 67 -8.93 -7.99 14.33
CA PRO A 67 -7.62 -7.77 14.92
C PRO A 67 -6.71 -8.98 14.74
N LEU A 68 -5.40 -8.78 14.87
CA LEU A 68 -4.45 -9.88 14.84
C LEU A 68 -4.66 -10.78 16.06
N THR A 69 -4.63 -12.09 15.81
CA THR A 69 -4.70 -13.14 16.87
C THR A 69 -3.34 -13.75 17.15
N ALA A 70 -2.33 -13.44 16.36
CA ALA A 70 -0.94 -13.88 16.51
C ALA A 70 0.01 -12.84 15.89
N PRO A 71 1.29 -12.79 16.31
CA PRO A 71 2.30 -11.96 15.70
C PRO A 71 2.42 -12.23 14.18
N ARG A 72 2.75 -11.19 13.42
CA ARG A 72 3.04 -11.34 11.98
C ARG A 72 4.33 -12.12 11.76
N ARG A 73 4.40 -12.83 10.65
CA ARG A 73 5.60 -13.49 10.16
C ARG A 73 6.28 -12.64 9.11
N ALA A 74 7.54 -12.92 8.80
CA ALA A 74 8.33 -12.15 7.81
C ALA A 74 7.74 -12.20 6.38
N ASP A 75 6.88 -13.18 6.09
CA ASP A 75 6.21 -13.36 4.81
C ASP A 75 4.80 -12.72 4.74
N PHE A 76 4.38 -11.92 5.74
CA PHE A 76 3.02 -11.39 5.84
C PHE A 76 2.58 -10.57 4.61
N MET A 77 3.49 -9.84 3.96
CA MET A 77 3.17 -9.11 2.74
C MET A 77 2.96 -10.06 1.55
N HIS A 78 3.70 -11.17 1.50
CA HIS A 78 3.52 -12.22 0.49
C HIS A 78 2.17 -12.92 0.67
N ASP A 79 1.78 -13.20 1.93
CA ASP A 79 0.48 -13.81 2.22
C ASP A 79 -0.68 -12.89 1.83
N GLU A 80 -0.58 -11.60 2.13
CA GLU A 80 -1.56 -10.60 1.70
C GLU A 80 -1.67 -10.56 0.16
N ALA A 81 -0.52 -10.50 -0.53
CA ALA A 81 -0.45 -10.42 -1.98
C ALA A 81 -0.98 -11.68 -2.71
N ARG A 82 -0.77 -12.86 -2.14
CA ARG A 82 -1.11 -14.15 -2.75
C ARG A 82 -2.48 -14.69 -2.36
N HIS A 83 -3.01 -14.28 -1.22
CA HIS A 83 -4.23 -14.86 -0.64
C HIS A 83 -5.32 -13.81 -0.39
N ALA A 84 -5.12 -12.85 0.50
CA ALA A 84 -6.18 -11.92 0.90
C ALA A 84 -6.61 -10.99 -0.23
N LEU A 85 -5.66 -10.35 -0.92
CA LEU A 85 -5.96 -9.44 -2.03
C LEU A 85 -6.65 -10.15 -3.20
N PRO A 86 -6.18 -11.32 -3.72
CA PRO A 86 -6.89 -12.05 -4.76
C PRO A 86 -8.32 -12.44 -4.39
N GLU A 87 -8.53 -12.97 -3.18
CA GLU A 87 -9.86 -13.38 -2.72
C GLU A 87 -10.81 -12.19 -2.61
N LEU A 88 -10.33 -11.06 -2.07
CA LEU A 88 -11.08 -9.81 -2.01
C LEU A 88 -11.52 -9.34 -3.41
N LEU A 89 -10.59 -9.34 -4.37
CA LEU A 89 -10.86 -8.94 -5.75
C LEU A 89 -11.87 -9.87 -6.43
N ASP A 90 -11.79 -11.19 -6.19
CA ASP A 90 -12.72 -12.18 -6.76
C ASP A 90 -14.12 -11.98 -6.23
N GLN A 91 -14.29 -11.82 -4.93
CA GLN A 91 -15.61 -11.62 -4.32
C GLN A 91 -16.27 -10.30 -4.77
N LEU A 92 -15.48 -9.27 -5.05
CA LEU A 92 -15.97 -7.99 -5.56
C LEU A 92 -16.02 -7.92 -7.09
N HIS A 93 -15.70 -9.03 -7.78
CA HIS A 93 -15.71 -9.13 -9.26
C HIS A 93 -14.82 -8.07 -9.94
N ILE A 94 -13.65 -7.79 -9.33
CA ILE A 94 -12.66 -6.86 -9.87
C ILE A 94 -11.59 -7.67 -10.61
N ALA A 95 -11.67 -7.71 -11.95
CA ALA A 95 -10.84 -8.61 -12.75
C ALA A 95 -9.46 -8.05 -13.12
N ASN A 96 -9.35 -6.75 -13.41
CA ASN A 96 -8.13 -6.12 -13.91
C ASN A 96 -7.97 -4.71 -13.29
N PRO A 97 -7.60 -4.62 -12.01
CA PRO A 97 -7.49 -3.34 -11.30
C PRO A 97 -6.23 -2.56 -11.67
N VAL A 98 -6.26 -1.24 -11.45
CA VAL A 98 -5.08 -0.44 -11.16
C VAL A 98 -4.85 -0.54 -9.66
N LEU A 99 -3.72 -1.08 -9.22
CA LEU A 99 -3.35 -1.16 -7.80
C LEU A 99 -2.65 0.14 -7.40
N PHE A 100 -3.15 0.80 -6.38
CA PHE A 100 -2.54 1.99 -5.78
C PHE A 100 -2.09 1.65 -4.35
N GLY A 101 -0.80 1.40 -4.18
CA GLY A 101 -0.22 1.06 -2.89
C GLY A 101 0.58 2.19 -2.27
N HIS A 102 0.55 2.31 -0.95
CA HIS A 102 1.42 3.17 -0.16
C HIS A 102 2.23 2.34 0.83
N SER A 103 3.55 2.51 0.87
CA SER A 103 4.47 1.86 1.82
C SER A 103 4.31 0.33 1.77
N ASP A 104 3.98 -0.37 2.89
CA ASP A 104 3.64 -1.80 2.91
C ASP A 104 2.64 -2.17 1.80
N GLY A 105 1.63 -1.34 1.59
CA GLY A 105 0.63 -1.56 0.54
C GLY A 105 1.22 -1.50 -0.87
N ALA A 106 2.24 -0.67 -1.09
CA ALA A 106 2.95 -0.63 -2.37
C ALA A 106 3.81 -1.88 -2.57
N SER A 107 4.47 -2.36 -1.52
CA SER A 107 5.23 -3.62 -1.54
C SER A 107 4.31 -4.82 -1.80
N ILE A 108 3.14 -4.86 -1.18
CA ILE A 108 2.11 -5.88 -1.44
C ILE A 108 1.64 -5.83 -2.89
N ALA A 109 1.42 -4.65 -3.45
CA ALA A 109 1.01 -4.49 -4.84
C ALA A 109 2.08 -4.95 -5.84
N LEU A 110 3.38 -4.67 -5.57
CA LEU A 110 4.52 -5.20 -6.35
C LEU A 110 4.57 -6.72 -6.29
N LEU A 111 4.47 -7.30 -5.09
CA LEU A 111 4.43 -8.75 -4.88
C LEU A 111 3.26 -9.39 -5.63
N HIS A 112 2.07 -8.80 -5.56
CA HIS A 112 0.88 -9.32 -6.26
C HIS A 112 1.10 -9.32 -7.78
N ALA A 113 1.55 -8.21 -8.35
CA ALA A 113 1.78 -8.08 -9.79
C ALA A 113 2.94 -8.97 -10.30
N GLY A 114 3.97 -9.20 -9.46
CA GLY A 114 5.15 -9.97 -9.83
C GLY A 114 5.05 -11.48 -9.61
N LEU A 115 4.25 -11.92 -8.63
CA LEU A 115 4.20 -13.32 -8.20
C LEU A 115 2.90 -14.05 -8.56
N THR A 116 1.86 -13.33 -8.98
CA THR A 116 0.59 -13.96 -9.33
C THR A 116 0.35 -13.90 -10.83
N SER A 117 -0.51 -14.78 -11.35
CA SER A 117 -0.96 -14.76 -12.74
C SER A 117 -2.18 -13.88 -12.96
N ARG A 118 -2.66 -13.18 -11.90
CA ARG A 118 -3.85 -12.35 -11.99
C ARG A 118 -3.57 -11.09 -12.80
N PRO A 119 -4.42 -10.72 -13.76
CA PRO A 119 -4.25 -9.48 -14.50
C PRO A 119 -4.27 -8.24 -13.61
N VAL A 120 -3.34 -7.34 -13.82
CA VAL A 120 -3.26 -6.01 -13.21
C VAL A 120 -3.10 -5.01 -14.34
N ALA A 121 -4.02 -4.05 -14.46
CA ALA A 121 -4.01 -3.05 -15.54
C ALA A 121 -2.80 -2.12 -15.44
N ALA A 122 -2.48 -1.69 -14.23
CA ALA A 122 -1.31 -0.87 -13.91
C ALA A 122 -1.04 -0.86 -12.40
N LEU A 123 0.13 -0.38 -12.01
CA LEU A 123 0.55 -0.30 -10.63
C LEU A 123 1.07 1.10 -10.31
N VAL A 124 0.56 1.71 -9.24
CA VAL A 124 1.10 2.91 -8.62
C VAL A 124 1.71 2.52 -7.28
N ALA A 125 3.04 2.52 -7.20
CA ALA A 125 3.79 2.20 -6.00
C ALA A 125 4.31 3.50 -5.36
N MET A 126 3.64 3.96 -4.32
CA MET A 126 3.98 5.20 -3.61
C MET A 126 4.73 4.89 -2.33
N ALA A 127 5.94 5.44 -2.19
CA ALA A 127 6.86 5.21 -1.07
C ALA A 127 7.02 3.70 -0.73
N PRO A 128 7.31 2.85 -1.75
CA PRO A 128 7.41 1.40 -1.58
C PRO A 128 8.67 1.02 -0.79
N HIS A 129 8.66 -0.21 -0.27
CA HIS A 129 9.89 -0.90 0.13
C HIS A 129 10.06 -2.15 -0.74
N VAL A 130 11.26 -2.34 -1.29
CA VAL A 130 11.68 -3.58 -1.95
C VAL A 130 12.74 -4.31 -1.14
N MET A 131 13.34 -3.61 -0.17
CA MET A 131 14.27 -4.14 0.82
C MET A 131 14.20 -3.33 2.12
N VAL A 132 14.74 -3.89 3.19
CA VAL A 132 14.90 -3.17 4.47
C VAL A 132 16.19 -2.35 4.43
N GLU A 133 16.08 -1.05 4.77
CA GLU A 133 17.20 -0.12 4.92
C GLU A 133 17.41 0.25 6.39
N ASP A 134 18.62 0.72 6.76
CA ASP A 134 18.91 1.19 8.11
C ASP A 134 18.04 2.39 8.51
N ILE A 135 17.74 3.27 7.57
CA ILE A 135 16.85 4.41 7.80
C ILE A 135 15.43 3.96 8.15
N SER A 136 14.93 2.89 7.53
CA SER A 136 13.62 2.30 7.85
C SER A 136 13.57 1.82 9.29
N ILE A 137 14.59 1.05 9.69
CA ILE A 137 14.70 0.52 11.07
C ILE A 137 14.77 1.65 12.08
N ALA A 138 15.65 2.64 11.87
CA ALA A 138 15.79 3.78 12.77
C ALA A 138 14.48 4.56 12.98
N SER A 139 13.72 4.78 11.90
CA SER A 139 12.41 5.45 11.96
C SER A 139 11.35 4.62 12.68
N ILE A 140 11.37 3.30 12.51
CA ILE A 140 10.43 2.39 13.17
C ILE A 140 10.77 2.24 14.66
N GLU A 141 12.07 2.23 15.04
CA GLU A 141 12.52 2.31 16.43
C GLU A 141 12.07 3.62 17.08
N ALA A 142 12.22 4.75 16.38
CA ALA A 142 11.73 6.04 16.86
C ALA A 142 10.20 6.03 17.06
N ALA A 143 9.44 5.36 16.18
CA ALA A 143 8.00 5.17 16.36
C ALA A 143 7.67 4.32 17.60
N SER A 144 8.48 3.31 17.92
CA SER A 144 8.34 2.50 19.14
C SER A 144 8.50 3.37 20.39
N VAL A 145 9.51 4.24 20.41
CA VAL A 145 9.71 5.22 21.50
C VAL A 145 8.54 6.19 21.60
N ALA A 146 8.05 6.70 20.46
CA ALA A 146 6.91 7.61 20.44
C ALA A 146 5.61 6.94 20.94
N TRP A 147 5.42 5.66 20.69
CA TRP A 147 4.30 4.88 21.20
C TRP A 147 4.27 4.84 22.72
N GLU A 148 5.41 4.67 23.37
CA GLU A 148 5.52 4.56 24.82
C GLU A 148 5.57 5.94 25.54
N THR A 149 5.99 7.01 24.82
CA THR A 149 6.31 8.30 25.47
C THR A 149 5.41 9.46 25.07
N THR A 150 4.53 9.26 24.05
CA THR A 150 3.64 10.33 23.54
C THR A 150 2.18 9.86 23.51
N ASP A 151 1.29 10.72 22.99
CA ASP A 151 -0.11 10.43 22.75
C ASP A 151 -0.38 9.66 21.44
N LEU A 152 0.62 9.04 20.83
CA LEU A 152 0.49 8.37 19.54
C LEU A 152 -0.64 7.32 19.53
N ARG A 153 -0.76 6.54 20.60
CA ARG A 153 -1.82 5.54 20.78
C ARG A 153 -3.21 6.19 20.69
N GLU A 154 -3.41 7.31 21.37
CA GLU A 154 -4.68 8.05 21.36
C GLU A 154 -4.98 8.65 19.98
N ARG A 155 -3.95 9.12 19.26
CA ARG A 155 -4.09 9.64 17.90
C ARG A 155 -4.44 8.57 16.88
N LEU A 156 -4.12 7.28 17.13
CA LEU A 156 -4.49 6.16 16.26
C LEU A 156 -5.90 5.62 16.53
N ARG A 157 -6.48 5.85 17.70
CA ARG A 157 -7.84 5.39 18.07
C ARG A 157 -8.95 5.76 17.06
N PRO A 158 -8.97 6.95 16.45
CA PRO A 158 -10.00 7.27 15.47
C PRO A 158 -9.93 6.42 14.19
N TYR A 159 -8.81 5.74 13.96
CA TYR A 159 -8.51 5.01 12.74
C TYR A 159 -8.51 3.49 12.88
N HIS A 160 -8.43 2.98 14.12
CA HIS A 160 -8.36 1.55 14.40
C HIS A 160 -9.22 1.20 15.61
N ASP A 161 -10.03 0.15 15.49
CA ASP A 161 -10.81 -0.38 16.63
C ASP A 161 -9.87 -0.97 17.69
N ASP A 162 -8.73 -1.54 17.26
CA ASP A 162 -7.65 -2.01 18.14
C ASP A 162 -6.30 -1.36 17.71
N PRO A 163 -5.97 -0.17 18.23
CA PRO A 163 -4.73 0.52 17.89
C PRO A 163 -3.48 -0.22 18.38
N ASP A 164 -3.58 -1.02 19.46
CA ASP A 164 -2.47 -1.82 19.97
C ASP A 164 -2.14 -2.95 18.98
N SER A 165 -3.14 -3.67 18.51
CA SER A 165 -2.99 -4.69 17.47
C SER A 165 -2.40 -4.11 16.18
N ALA A 166 -2.90 -2.96 15.74
CA ALA A 166 -2.41 -2.29 14.53
C ALA A 166 -0.95 -1.85 14.67
N PHE A 167 -0.61 -1.17 15.78
CA PHE A 167 0.74 -0.67 16.00
C PHE A 167 1.74 -1.82 16.20
N ARG A 168 1.46 -2.76 17.11
CA ARG A 168 2.37 -3.88 17.39
C ARG A 168 2.51 -4.79 16.19
N GLY A 169 1.41 -5.06 15.47
CA GLY A 169 1.46 -5.86 14.26
C GLY A 169 2.37 -5.31 13.16
N TRP A 170 2.54 -3.98 13.08
CA TRP A 170 3.46 -3.33 12.16
C TRP A 170 4.86 -3.19 12.76
N ASN A 171 4.97 -2.57 13.95
CA ASN A 171 6.24 -2.22 14.57
C ASN A 171 7.08 -3.45 14.89
N ASP A 172 6.46 -4.47 15.52
CA ASP A 172 7.19 -5.63 16.02
C ASP A 172 7.74 -6.48 14.87
N ILE A 173 7.00 -6.63 13.76
CA ILE A 173 7.51 -7.40 12.62
C ILE A 173 8.64 -6.68 11.89
N TRP A 174 8.52 -5.36 11.69
CA TRP A 174 9.58 -4.58 11.04
C TRP A 174 10.89 -4.57 11.84
N LEU A 175 10.82 -4.64 13.18
CA LEU A 175 11.96 -4.74 14.08
C LEU A 175 12.39 -6.18 14.37
N HIS A 176 11.65 -7.18 13.86
CA HIS A 176 12.00 -8.58 14.10
C HIS A 176 13.30 -8.94 13.34
N PRO A 177 14.24 -9.68 13.99
CA PRO A 177 15.50 -10.05 13.35
C PRO A 177 15.33 -10.77 12.00
N ASP A 178 14.33 -11.64 11.88
CA ASP A 178 14.06 -12.38 10.62
C ASP A 178 13.60 -11.46 9.49
N PHE A 179 13.06 -10.27 9.79
CA PHE A 179 12.66 -9.31 8.79
C PHE A 179 13.80 -8.43 8.30
N ARG A 180 14.94 -8.41 9.01
CA ARG A 180 16.08 -7.57 8.67
C ARG A 180 16.67 -7.84 7.28
N SER A 181 16.58 -9.09 6.81
CA SER A 181 17.03 -9.52 5.47
C SER A 181 15.89 -9.54 4.45
N TRP A 182 14.71 -9.04 4.79
CA TRP A 182 13.57 -9.04 3.88
C TRP A 182 13.87 -8.22 2.63
N ASN A 183 13.64 -8.85 1.48
CA ASN A 183 13.88 -8.30 0.16
C ASN A 183 12.90 -8.96 -0.82
N ILE A 184 12.30 -8.17 -1.71
CA ILE A 184 11.33 -8.64 -2.72
C ILE A 184 11.76 -8.32 -4.15
N GLU A 185 13.02 -7.97 -4.39
CA GLU A 185 13.51 -7.65 -5.73
C GLU A 185 13.36 -8.81 -6.71
N ASP A 186 13.31 -10.04 -6.21
CA ASP A 186 13.09 -11.25 -7.00
C ASP A 186 11.71 -11.32 -7.67
N CYS A 187 10.72 -10.60 -7.16
CA CYS A 187 9.40 -10.51 -7.79
C CYS A 187 9.35 -9.53 -8.99
N LEU A 188 10.25 -8.55 -9.04
CA LEU A 188 10.19 -7.45 -10.01
C LEU A 188 10.23 -7.90 -11.47
N PRO A 189 11.05 -8.90 -11.89
CA PRO A 189 11.02 -9.39 -13.28
C PRO A 189 9.68 -10.02 -13.70
N GLY A 190 8.84 -10.41 -12.74
CA GLY A 190 7.50 -10.95 -12.99
C GLY A 190 6.45 -9.89 -13.35
N ILE A 191 6.70 -8.61 -13.04
CA ILE A 191 5.78 -7.51 -13.32
C ILE A 191 5.73 -7.24 -14.83
N ARG A 192 4.51 -7.20 -15.40
CA ARG A 192 4.28 -7.01 -16.84
C ARG A 192 3.37 -5.82 -17.15
N CYS A 193 2.69 -5.26 -16.14
CA CYS A 193 1.87 -4.06 -16.31
C CYS A 193 2.71 -2.80 -16.16
N PRO A 194 2.28 -1.65 -16.72
CA PRO A 194 2.92 -0.35 -16.47
C PRO A 194 3.00 -0.02 -14.98
N VAL A 195 4.10 0.60 -14.55
CA VAL A 195 4.36 0.99 -13.16
C VAL A 195 4.66 2.48 -13.07
N LEU A 196 3.97 3.19 -12.17
CA LEU A 196 4.35 4.51 -11.70
C LEU A 196 4.88 4.38 -10.26
N ALA A 197 6.18 4.58 -10.06
CA ALA A 197 6.80 4.57 -8.74
C ALA A 197 7.05 6.01 -8.25
N ILE A 198 6.52 6.33 -7.07
CA ILE A 198 6.53 7.68 -6.49
C ILE A 198 7.27 7.64 -5.16
N GLN A 199 8.25 8.55 -4.96
CA GLN A 199 9.01 8.65 -3.71
C GLN A 199 9.29 10.11 -3.37
N GLY A 200 9.14 10.48 -2.10
CA GLY A 200 9.65 11.73 -1.56
C GLY A 200 11.18 11.69 -1.43
N VAL A 201 11.85 12.78 -1.77
CA VAL A 201 13.32 12.87 -1.64
C VAL A 201 13.73 12.87 -0.15
N ASP A 202 12.88 13.42 0.72
CA ASP A 202 13.11 13.54 2.15
C ASP A 202 12.37 12.44 2.95
N ASP A 203 12.08 11.31 2.31
CA ASP A 203 11.38 10.18 2.93
C ASP A 203 12.24 9.58 4.05
N GLU A 204 11.70 9.59 5.25
CA GLU A 204 12.37 9.14 6.47
C GLU A 204 12.31 7.62 6.71
N TYR A 205 11.55 6.89 5.89
CA TYR A 205 11.41 5.44 5.98
C TYR A 205 12.12 4.68 4.86
N GLY A 206 12.41 5.33 3.72
CA GLY A 206 13.06 4.68 2.60
C GLY A 206 13.73 5.66 1.66
N THR A 207 14.91 5.34 1.16
CA THR A 207 15.63 6.21 0.24
C THR A 207 15.08 6.10 -1.18
N ILE A 208 15.49 7.03 -2.05
CA ILE A 208 15.19 6.99 -3.49
C ILE A 208 15.64 5.68 -4.17
N ASP A 209 16.62 4.96 -3.59
CA ASP A 209 17.08 3.68 -4.12
C ASP A 209 15.95 2.61 -4.17
N GLN A 210 14.93 2.73 -3.33
CA GLN A 210 13.77 1.83 -3.37
C GLN A 210 13.10 1.84 -4.76
N ILE A 211 12.77 3.04 -5.28
CA ILE A 211 12.13 3.15 -6.60
C ILE A 211 13.11 2.99 -7.77
N ASP A 212 14.39 3.36 -7.58
CA ASP A 212 15.42 3.13 -8.59
C ASP A 212 15.68 1.62 -8.79
N ARG A 213 15.57 0.80 -7.74
CA ARG A 213 15.62 -0.68 -7.82
C ARG A 213 14.41 -1.24 -8.55
N ILE A 214 13.21 -0.69 -8.33
CA ILE A 214 12.02 -1.09 -9.10
C ILE A 214 12.27 -0.86 -10.59
N ALA A 215 12.77 0.32 -10.98
CA ALA A 215 13.04 0.63 -12.39
C ALA A 215 14.10 -0.29 -13.01
N ARG A 216 15.11 -0.69 -12.23
CA ARG A 216 16.14 -1.63 -12.72
C ARG A 216 15.66 -3.07 -12.76
N GLY A 217 14.80 -3.49 -11.82
CA GLY A 217 14.39 -4.88 -11.64
C GLY A 217 13.15 -5.28 -12.45
N ALA A 218 12.21 -4.38 -12.69
CA ALA A 218 10.98 -4.65 -13.44
C ALA A 218 11.22 -4.62 -14.97
N VAL A 219 12.14 -5.43 -15.43
CA VAL A 219 12.68 -5.46 -16.81
C VAL A 219 11.65 -5.79 -17.89
N ASN A 220 10.48 -6.30 -17.50
CA ASN A 220 9.38 -6.66 -18.41
C ASN A 220 8.21 -5.65 -18.36
N ALA A 221 8.38 -4.53 -17.65
CA ALA A 221 7.37 -3.49 -17.49
C ALA A 221 7.93 -2.11 -17.88
N GLU A 222 7.05 -1.23 -18.35
CA GLU A 222 7.37 0.21 -18.44
C GLU A 222 7.30 0.81 -17.04
N VAL A 223 8.38 1.43 -16.57
CA VAL A 223 8.45 2.06 -15.25
C VAL A 223 8.69 3.54 -15.37
N GLU A 224 7.75 4.34 -14.86
CA GLU A 224 7.87 5.80 -14.72
C GLU A 224 8.23 6.12 -13.26
N LEU A 225 9.23 7.00 -13.05
CA LEU A 225 9.65 7.44 -11.73
C LEU A 225 9.19 8.88 -11.48
N LEU A 226 8.57 9.12 -10.32
CA LEU A 226 8.26 10.46 -9.82
C LEU A 226 8.97 10.66 -8.47
N LYS A 227 10.05 11.47 -8.51
CA LYS A 227 10.82 11.87 -7.33
C LYS A 227 10.36 13.28 -6.92
N LEU A 228 9.82 13.42 -5.72
CA LEU A 228 9.24 14.67 -5.24
C LEU A 228 10.20 15.33 -4.24
N ALA A 229 10.73 16.51 -4.59
CA ALA A 229 11.49 17.33 -3.65
C ALA A 229 10.55 17.87 -2.54
N ASP A 230 11.11 18.17 -1.36
CA ASP A 230 10.37 18.68 -0.19
C ASP A 230 9.17 17.79 0.17
N CYS A 231 9.33 16.48 0.04
CA CYS A 231 8.29 15.48 0.26
C CYS A 231 8.85 14.31 1.07
N ARG A 232 8.12 13.92 2.11
CA ARG A 232 8.46 12.84 3.03
C ARG A 232 7.76 11.54 2.64
N HIS A 233 7.58 10.63 3.61
CA HIS A 233 7.02 9.27 3.39
C HIS A 233 5.57 9.24 2.94
N SER A 234 4.83 10.34 3.04
CA SER A 234 3.41 10.38 2.68
C SER A 234 3.11 11.36 1.52
N PRO A 235 3.57 11.11 0.28
CA PRO A 235 3.38 12.03 -0.85
C PRO A 235 1.94 12.48 -1.07
N HIS A 236 0.96 11.60 -0.83
CA HIS A 236 -0.47 11.93 -0.93
C HIS A 236 -0.96 12.91 0.16
N LYS A 237 -0.19 13.11 1.23
CA LYS A 237 -0.46 14.12 2.28
C LYS A 237 0.35 15.38 2.06
N ASP A 238 1.62 15.24 1.69
CA ASP A 238 2.56 16.34 1.54
C ASP A 238 2.32 17.11 0.23
N GLN A 239 2.09 16.40 -0.88
CA GLN A 239 1.91 16.97 -2.23
C GLN A 239 0.76 16.28 -2.99
N PRO A 240 -0.49 16.32 -2.47
CA PRO A 240 -1.63 15.58 -3.02
C PRO A 240 -1.91 15.94 -4.49
N GLU A 241 -1.81 17.22 -4.86
CA GLU A 241 -2.07 17.69 -6.22
C GLU A 241 -1.05 17.12 -7.22
N ALA A 242 0.23 17.07 -6.85
CA ALA A 242 1.29 16.51 -7.70
C ALA A 242 1.07 15.01 -7.91
N VAL A 243 0.73 14.28 -6.85
CA VAL A 243 0.41 12.85 -6.94
C VAL A 243 -0.82 12.61 -7.80
N ILE A 244 -1.93 13.34 -7.56
CA ILE A 244 -3.17 13.20 -8.34
C ILE A 244 -2.91 13.48 -9.82
N ALA A 245 -2.21 14.56 -10.15
CA ALA A 245 -1.91 14.93 -11.54
C ALA A 245 -1.02 13.89 -12.23
N ALA A 246 -0.04 13.32 -11.54
CA ALA A 246 0.82 12.27 -12.09
C ALA A 246 0.02 10.99 -12.36
N VAL A 247 -0.78 10.52 -11.40
CA VAL A 247 -1.60 9.33 -11.54
C VAL A 247 -2.67 9.51 -12.63
N GLN A 248 -3.29 10.69 -12.72
CA GLN A 248 -4.25 11.00 -13.78
C GLN A 248 -3.62 10.88 -15.17
N ARG A 249 -2.44 11.48 -15.38
CA ARG A 249 -1.70 11.36 -16.65
C ARG A 249 -1.29 9.92 -16.94
N PHE A 250 -0.87 9.19 -15.93
CA PHE A 250 -0.47 7.79 -16.05
C PHE A 250 -1.64 6.91 -16.49
N ILE A 251 -2.78 7.00 -15.80
CA ILE A 251 -3.99 6.22 -16.13
C ILE A 251 -4.56 6.58 -17.50
N ALA A 252 -4.51 7.86 -17.90
CA ALA A 252 -5.02 8.29 -19.21
C ALA A 252 -4.27 7.68 -20.41
N ARG A 253 -3.09 7.09 -20.19
CA ARG A 253 -2.29 6.41 -21.23
C ARG A 253 -2.46 4.90 -21.25
N LEU A 254 -3.20 4.35 -20.29
CA LEU A 254 -3.47 2.90 -20.25
C LEU A 254 -4.36 2.50 -21.43
N PRO A 255 -4.13 1.34 -22.04
CA PRO A 255 -4.91 0.84 -23.20
C PRO A 255 -6.36 0.53 -22.86
#